data_73397250f6a504a27a797cd2ebae7f0c
#
_entry.id   73397250f6a504a27a797cd2ebae7f0c
#
_cell.length_a   1.000
_cell.length_b   1.000
_cell.length_c   1.000
_cell.angle_alpha   90.00
_cell.angle_beta   90.00
_cell.angle_gamma   90.00
#
_symmetry.space_group_name_H-M   'P 1'
#
loop_
_entity.id
_entity.type
_entity.pdbx_description
1 polymer ?
#
loop_
_entity_poly.entity_id
_entity_poly.type
_entity_poly.pdbx_seq_one_letter_code
_entity_poly.pdbx_strand_id
1 'polypeptide(L)'
;MDMGDHIKAIETYFQAIKVRPSHPDAYKNMGFVFKLVRFTEPNSNLKEIISSILDQKTIIKPIDISRAAISLLKFDPDIKKLLEKSLACEINESFESIVSDLSRNPLLLKLMSICAIPDPQLEVAFRDIRYSLIKSVNKIKSYPDLLHFQSALALHCFTNEYVYYQNDKETSLIKLLENVIEDTLSKGEQPKPFLVLCLASFKALYPYKWSDLLEITPAINDVVTRQIIEPKQENQLKSDLATLQKITNQISSKVRDQYEDNPYPRWINTGLSLKPTSFSEINKNLKLRLIDKRIFENKTPNILIAGCGTGQQSIYVASIFKNAKILAVDL
;
A
#
# COMPACT_ATOMS: atom_id res chain seq x y z
N MET A 1 10.81 -22.42 17.60
CA MET A 1 10.09 -23.17 16.54
C MET A 1 10.99 -23.14 15.32
N ASP A 2 11.33 -24.29 14.78
CA ASP A 2 12.25 -24.40 13.64
C ASP A 2 11.59 -23.84 12.36
N MET A 3 12.40 -23.36 11.40
CA MET A 3 11.93 -22.88 10.10
C MET A 3 11.10 -23.95 9.37
N GLY A 4 11.51 -25.22 9.47
CA GLY A 4 10.77 -26.36 8.91
C GLY A 4 9.35 -26.53 9.46
N ASP A 5 9.15 -26.22 10.72
CA ASP A 5 7.81 -26.27 11.34
C ASP A 5 6.90 -25.15 10.81
N HIS A 6 7.46 -23.97 10.54
CA HIS A 6 6.72 -22.86 9.95
C HIS A 6 6.26 -23.14 8.52
N ILE A 7 7.14 -23.74 7.69
CA ILE A 7 6.78 -24.11 6.30
C ILE A 7 5.68 -25.16 6.30
N LYS A 8 5.79 -26.21 7.11
CA LYS A 8 4.73 -27.23 7.25
C LYS A 8 3.42 -26.65 7.71
N ALA A 9 3.45 -25.69 8.64
CA ALA A 9 2.24 -24.99 9.11
C ALA A 9 1.58 -24.20 7.97
N ILE A 10 2.37 -23.45 7.18
CA ILE A 10 1.88 -22.70 6.01
C ILE A 10 1.23 -23.65 5.00
N GLU A 11 1.90 -24.75 4.66
CA GLU A 11 1.37 -25.75 3.73
C GLU A 11 0.06 -26.37 4.22
N THR A 12 -0.02 -26.68 5.53
CA THR A 12 -1.24 -27.22 6.15
C THR A 12 -2.40 -26.24 6.06
N TYR A 13 -2.17 -24.96 6.39
CA TYR A 13 -3.21 -23.94 6.24
C TYR A 13 -3.60 -23.75 4.77
N PHE A 14 -2.67 -23.81 3.85
CA PHE A 14 -2.95 -23.71 2.43
C PHE A 14 -3.82 -24.86 1.92
N GLN A 15 -3.56 -26.10 2.37
CA GLN A 15 -4.45 -27.22 2.07
C GLN A 15 -5.84 -27.02 2.66
N ALA A 16 -5.94 -26.50 3.87
CA ALA A 16 -7.24 -26.15 4.47
C ALA A 16 -8.01 -25.11 3.63
N ILE A 17 -7.31 -24.11 3.08
CA ILE A 17 -7.89 -23.10 2.19
C ILE A 17 -8.32 -23.71 0.86
N LYS A 18 -7.54 -24.65 0.28
CA LYS A 18 -7.95 -25.35 -0.95
C LYS A 18 -9.25 -26.13 -0.76
N VAL A 19 -9.42 -26.79 0.40
CA VAL A 19 -10.64 -27.53 0.73
C VAL A 19 -11.80 -26.57 1.01
N ARG A 20 -11.55 -25.45 1.67
CA ARG A 20 -12.53 -24.43 2.04
C ARG A 20 -12.00 -23.02 1.79
N PRO A 21 -12.18 -22.47 0.57
CA PRO A 21 -11.65 -21.13 0.20
C PRO A 21 -12.15 -19.98 1.07
N SER A 22 -13.32 -20.16 1.73
CA SER A 22 -13.88 -19.17 2.67
C SER A 22 -13.48 -19.42 4.13
N HIS A 23 -12.28 -19.97 4.41
CA HIS A 23 -11.81 -20.28 5.76
C HIS A 23 -10.93 -19.14 6.32
N PRO A 24 -11.50 -18.11 6.96
CA PRO A 24 -10.76 -16.90 7.33
C PRO A 24 -9.71 -17.17 8.42
N ASP A 25 -9.94 -18.11 9.33
CA ASP A 25 -8.97 -18.46 10.38
C ASP A 25 -7.70 -19.10 9.78
N ALA A 26 -7.81 -19.87 8.68
CA ALA A 26 -6.65 -20.43 8.00
C ALA A 26 -5.80 -19.33 7.37
N TYR A 27 -6.40 -18.37 6.67
CA TYR A 27 -5.68 -17.19 6.15
C TYR A 27 -5.01 -16.39 7.25
N LYS A 28 -5.73 -16.14 8.35
CA LYS A 28 -5.20 -15.35 9.48
C LYS A 28 -4.02 -16.02 10.14
N ASN A 29 -4.13 -17.31 10.44
CA ASN A 29 -3.04 -18.08 11.07
C ASN A 29 -1.83 -18.19 10.14
N MET A 30 -2.05 -18.42 8.85
CA MET A 30 -1.01 -18.45 7.84
C MET A 30 -0.29 -17.09 7.75
N GLY A 31 -1.03 -15.98 7.74
CA GLY A 31 -0.46 -14.64 7.77
C GLY A 31 0.36 -14.37 9.04
N PHE A 32 -0.09 -14.89 10.19
CA PHE A 32 0.69 -14.79 11.43
C PHE A 32 2.04 -15.52 11.30
N VAL A 33 2.09 -16.70 10.70
CA VAL A 33 3.35 -17.40 10.46
C VAL A 33 4.24 -16.61 9.50
N PHE A 34 3.71 -16.01 8.43
CA PHE A 34 4.49 -15.19 7.51
C PHE A 34 5.12 -13.94 8.15
N LYS A 35 4.57 -13.40 9.23
CA LYS A 35 5.24 -12.32 9.99
C LYS A 35 6.58 -12.75 10.58
N LEU A 36 6.71 -14.03 10.92
CA LEU A 36 7.84 -14.58 11.66
C LEU A 36 8.94 -15.13 10.75
N VAL A 37 8.64 -15.41 9.48
CA VAL A 37 9.57 -16.08 8.58
C VAL A 37 10.29 -15.13 7.64
N ARG A 38 11.53 -15.53 7.26
CA ARG A 38 12.30 -15.01 6.15
C ARG A 38 12.84 -16.21 5.40
N PHE A 39 12.61 -16.25 4.11
CA PHE A 39 13.04 -17.36 3.29
C PHE A 39 14.52 -17.23 2.95
N THR A 40 15.23 -18.34 3.02
CA THR A 40 16.66 -18.47 2.70
C THR A 40 16.90 -19.27 1.41
N GLU A 41 15.83 -19.80 0.82
CA GLU A 41 15.85 -20.57 -0.42
C GLU A 41 14.61 -20.26 -1.29
N PRO A 42 14.68 -20.49 -2.62
CA PRO A 42 13.56 -20.23 -3.52
C PRO A 42 12.44 -21.25 -3.31
N ASN A 43 11.19 -20.78 -3.39
CA ASN A 43 10.01 -21.65 -3.34
C ASN A 43 8.85 -21.02 -4.12
N SER A 44 8.54 -21.56 -5.30
CA SER A 44 7.50 -21.05 -6.18
C SER A 44 6.09 -21.23 -5.59
N ASN A 45 5.81 -22.34 -4.90
CA ASN A 45 4.51 -22.60 -4.29
C ASN A 45 4.17 -21.53 -3.23
N LEU A 46 5.17 -21.09 -2.45
CA LEU A 46 4.96 -20.06 -1.43
C LEU A 46 4.64 -18.68 -2.04
N LYS A 47 5.10 -18.39 -3.26
CA LYS A 47 4.71 -17.14 -3.96
C LYS A 47 3.22 -17.11 -4.29
N GLU A 48 2.67 -18.21 -4.78
CA GLU A 48 1.23 -18.34 -5.05
C GLU A 48 0.42 -18.22 -3.77
N ILE A 49 0.88 -18.86 -2.70
CA ILE A 49 0.26 -18.79 -1.38
C ILE A 49 0.23 -17.35 -0.87
N ILE A 50 1.35 -16.64 -0.91
CA ILE A 50 1.43 -15.24 -0.48
C ILE A 50 0.52 -14.36 -1.35
N SER A 51 0.51 -14.57 -2.66
CA SER A 51 -0.37 -13.83 -3.56
C SER A 51 -1.85 -14.02 -3.20
N SER A 52 -2.26 -15.26 -2.92
CA SER A 52 -3.61 -15.61 -2.48
C SER A 52 -4.02 -14.93 -1.17
N ILE A 53 -3.07 -14.83 -0.21
CA ILE A 53 -3.30 -14.13 1.05
C ILE A 53 -3.48 -12.63 0.82
N LEU A 54 -2.67 -12.03 -0.04
CA LEU A 54 -2.74 -10.61 -0.34
C LEU A 54 -4.06 -10.20 -1.00
N ASP A 55 -4.81 -11.15 -1.58
CA ASP A 55 -6.18 -10.93 -2.09
C ASP A 55 -7.21 -10.77 -0.97
N GLN A 56 -6.88 -11.15 0.25
CA GLN A 56 -7.78 -11.07 1.41
C GLN A 56 -7.76 -9.67 2.04
N LYS A 57 -8.60 -8.77 1.51
CA LYS A 57 -8.58 -7.32 1.84
C LYS A 57 -8.73 -6.99 3.32
N THR A 58 -9.43 -7.82 4.11
CA THR A 58 -9.79 -7.53 5.50
C THR A 58 -9.15 -8.45 6.53
N ILE A 59 -8.40 -9.47 6.10
CA ILE A 59 -7.89 -10.50 7.02
C ILE A 59 -6.46 -10.18 7.48
N ILE A 60 -5.63 -9.67 6.58
CA ILE A 60 -4.20 -9.46 6.83
C ILE A 60 -3.77 -8.07 6.30
N LYS A 61 -2.92 -7.41 7.07
CA LYS A 61 -2.22 -6.20 6.60
C LYS A 61 -1.08 -6.63 5.68
N PRO A 62 -0.98 -6.11 4.44
CA PRO A 62 0.11 -6.47 3.54
C PRO A 62 1.50 -6.23 4.12
N ILE A 63 1.68 -5.16 4.88
CA ILE A 63 2.96 -4.84 5.52
C ILE A 63 3.44 -5.94 6.49
N ASP A 64 2.52 -6.66 7.12
CA ASP A 64 2.86 -7.73 8.06
C ASP A 64 3.57 -8.91 7.38
N ILE A 65 3.24 -9.19 6.12
CA ILE A 65 3.82 -10.31 5.34
C ILE A 65 4.80 -9.84 4.26
N SER A 66 4.95 -8.53 4.07
CA SER A 66 5.79 -7.95 3.03
C SER A 66 7.25 -8.44 3.09
N ARG A 67 7.82 -8.52 4.29
CA ARG A 67 9.20 -8.96 4.46
C ARG A 67 9.41 -10.43 4.08
N ALA A 68 8.46 -11.31 4.34
CA ALA A 68 8.49 -12.69 3.87
C ALA A 68 8.39 -12.75 2.34
N ALA A 69 7.45 -12.02 1.76
CA ALA A 69 7.30 -11.89 0.30
C ALA A 69 8.59 -11.38 -0.37
N ILE A 70 9.18 -10.31 0.16
CA ILE A 70 10.42 -9.72 -0.37
C ILE A 70 11.59 -10.72 -0.29
N SER A 71 11.76 -11.41 0.85
CA SER A 71 12.81 -12.39 1.00
C SER A 71 12.72 -13.51 -0.05
N LEU A 72 11.49 -13.90 -0.41
CA LEU A 72 11.23 -14.89 -1.45
C LEU A 72 11.46 -14.33 -2.86
N LEU A 73 11.01 -13.09 -3.12
CA LEU A 73 11.22 -12.39 -4.39
C LEU A 73 12.71 -12.20 -4.72
N LYS A 74 13.56 -11.99 -3.73
CA LYS A 74 15.01 -11.83 -3.93
C LYS A 74 15.71 -13.08 -4.50
N PHE A 75 15.05 -14.22 -4.53
CA PHE A 75 15.54 -15.41 -5.24
C PHE A 75 15.17 -15.45 -6.72
N ASP A 76 14.25 -14.56 -7.17
CA ASP A 76 13.90 -14.49 -8.58
C ASP A 76 15.06 -13.97 -9.42
N PRO A 77 15.36 -14.61 -10.57
CA PRO A 77 16.42 -14.17 -11.47
C PRO A 77 16.25 -12.70 -11.89
N ASP A 78 15.01 -12.27 -12.16
CA ASP A 78 14.70 -10.92 -12.61
C ASP A 78 14.94 -9.88 -11.51
N ILE A 79 14.62 -10.21 -10.25
CA ILE A 79 14.91 -9.36 -9.09
C ILE A 79 16.40 -9.31 -8.80
N LYS A 80 17.11 -10.43 -8.89
CA LYS A 80 18.59 -10.44 -8.75
C LYS A 80 19.25 -9.54 -9.80
N LYS A 81 18.85 -9.71 -11.06
CA LYS A 81 19.34 -8.89 -12.18
C LYS A 81 19.05 -7.39 -11.94
N LEU A 82 17.86 -7.05 -11.46
CA LEU A 82 17.52 -5.68 -11.09
C LEU A 82 18.47 -5.12 -10.04
N LEU A 83 18.68 -5.85 -8.94
CA LEU A 83 19.52 -5.40 -7.83
C LEU A 83 21.00 -5.27 -8.26
N GLU A 84 21.51 -6.21 -9.06
CA GLU A 84 22.86 -6.14 -9.64
C GLU A 84 23.02 -4.90 -10.54
N LYS A 85 22.06 -4.64 -11.44
CA LYS A 85 22.06 -3.47 -12.31
C LYS A 85 21.94 -2.14 -11.55
N SER A 86 21.15 -2.13 -10.47
CA SER A 86 21.05 -0.97 -9.58
C SER A 86 22.37 -0.68 -8.88
N LEU A 87 23.04 -1.69 -8.34
CA LEU A 87 24.35 -1.55 -7.70
C LEU A 87 25.44 -1.08 -8.67
N ALA A 88 25.38 -1.51 -9.93
CA ALA A 88 26.30 -1.10 -11.00
C ALA A 88 25.95 0.28 -11.61
N CYS A 89 24.84 0.92 -11.20
CA CYS A 89 24.31 2.15 -11.81
C CYS A 89 23.96 2.00 -13.32
N GLU A 90 23.61 0.79 -13.77
CA GLU A 90 23.37 0.43 -15.17
C GLU A 90 21.87 0.32 -15.54
N ILE A 91 20.96 0.74 -14.65
CA ILE A 91 19.50 0.62 -14.90
C ILE A 91 19.10 1.37 -16.18
N ASN A 92 19.63 2.56 -16.43
CA ASN A 92 19.30 3.34 -17.62
C ASN A 92 19.59 2.62 -18.94
N GLU A 93 20.67 1.85 -19.01
CA GLU A 93 21.08 1.13 -20.22
C GLU A 93 20.26 -0.12 -20.48
N SER A 94 19.74 -0.72 -19.42
CA SER A 94 18.98 -1.98 -19.45
C SER A 94 17.49 -1.80 -19.17
N PHE A 95 17.01 -0.56 -19.15
CA PHE A 95 15.69 -0.17 -18.64
C PHE A 95 14.53 -0.97 -19.24
N GLU A 96 14.41 -1.05 -20.58
CA GLU A 96 13.30 -1.73 -21.23
C GLU A 96 13.26 -3.23 -20.91
N SER A 97 14.42 -3.88 -20.89
CA SER A 97 14.54 -5.29 -20.49
C SER A 97 14.13 -5.50 -19.03
N ILE A 98 14.61 -4.64 -18.12
CA ILE A 98 14.29 -4.74 -16.69
C ILE A 98 12.78 -4.59 -16.47
N VAL A 99 12.15 -3.58 -17.06
CA VAL A 99 10.72 -3.37 -16.92
C VAL A 99 9.90 -4.51 -17.50
N SER A 100 10.30 -5.04 -18.67
CA SER A 100 9.65 -6.22 -19.25
C SER A 100 9.76 -7.45 -18.36
N ASP A 101 10.92 -7.67 -17.74
CA ASP A 101 11.14 -8.80 -16.82
C ASP A 101 10.28 -8.63 -15.55
N LEU A 102 10.29 -7.44 -14.93
CA LEU A 102 9.53 -7.16 -13.71
C LEU A 102 8.01 -7.20 -13.92
N SER A 103 7.51 -6.79 -15.10
CA SER A 103 6.08 -6.81 -15.41
C SER A 103 5.49 -8.22 -15.43
N ARG A 104 6.33 -9.24 -15.60
CA ARG A 104 5.94 -10.66 -15.55
C ARG A 104 5.95 -11.26 -14.13
N ASN A 105 6.24 -10.47 -13.11
CA ASN A 105 6.25 -10.92 -11.71
C ASN A 105 4.98 -10.47 -10.96
N PRO A 106 3.91 -11.27 -10.95
CA PRO A 106 2.61 -10.85 -10.41
C PRO A 106 2.66 -10.59 -8.90
N LEU A 107 3.49 -11.30 -8.13
CA LEU A 107 3.63 -11.07 -6.70
C LEU A 107 4.29 -9.71 -6.41
N LEU A 108 5.32 -9.34 -7.20
CA LEU A 108 5.96 -8.03 -7.08
C LEU A 108 4.96 -6.92 -7.37
N LEU A 109 4.27 -6.98 -8.53
CA LEU A 109 3.31 -5.95 -8.94
C LEU A 109 2.16 -5.80 -7.95
N LYS A 110 1.63 -6.93 -7.45
CA LYS A 110 0.61 -6.92 -6.40
C LYS A 110 1.12 -6.24 -5.13
N LEU A 111 2.32 -6.60 -4.67
CA LEU A 111 2.90 -6.03 -3.46
C LEU A 111 3.13 -4.51 -3.62
N MET A 112 3.67 -4.06 -4.76
CA MET A 112 3.84 -2.65 -5.09
C MET A 112 2.51 -1.89 -5.06
N SER A 113 1.43 -2.50 -5.54
CA SER A 113 0.12 -1.83 -5.63
C SER A 113 -0.58 -1.64 -4.28
N ILE A 114 -0.26 -2.43 -3.26
CA ILE A 114 -1.02 -2.45 -1.99
C ILE A 114 -0.19 -2.22 -0.74
N CYS A 115 1.13 -2.08 -0.85
CA CYS A 115 2.03 -1.98 0.29
C CYS A 115 3.24 -1.10 0.00
N ALA A 116 3.64 -0.29 0.96
CA ALA A 116 4.98 0.28 0.95
C ALA A 116 6.00 -0.85 1.19
N ILE A 117 6.93 -1.05 0.25
CA ILE A 117 7.92 -2.13 0.29
C ILE A 117 9.08 -1.72 1.21
N PRO A 118 9.24 -2.34 2.40
CA PRO A 118 10.28 -1.94 3.37
C PRO A 118 11.62 -2.63 3.07
N ASP A 119 12.23 -2.33 1.92
CA ASP A 119 13.51 -2.89 1.50
C ASP A 119 14.38 -1.84 0.82
N PRO A 120 15.52 -1.44 1.44
CA PRO A 120 16.35 -0.36 0.93
C PRO A 120 16.95 -0.63 -0.47
N GLN A 121 17.24 -1.89 -0.82
CA GLN A 121 17.79 -2.21 -2.13
C GLN A 121 16.74 -2.04 -3.24
N LEU A 122 15.51 -2.50 -2.98
CA LEU A 122 14.39 -2.29 -3.91
C LEU A 122 13.99 -0.83 -3.99
N GLU A 123 14.09 -0.08 -2.89
CA GLU A 123 13.84 1.37 -2.87
C GLU A 123 14.77 2.10 -3.83
N VAL A 124 16.09 1.84 -3.74
CA VAL A 124 17.08 2.42 -4.66
C VAL A 124 16.77 2.01 -6.10
N ALA A 125 16.51 0.75 -6.36
CA ALA A 125 16.22 0.24 -7.71
C ALA A 125 14.95 0.89 -8.30
N PHE A 126 13.87 1.02 -7.54
CA PHE A 126 12.63 1.66 -8.01
C PHE A 126 12.80 3.16 -8.24
N ARG A 127 13.57 3.84 -7.41
CA ARG A 127 13.95 5.23 -7.65
C ARG A 127 14.68 5.40 -8.99
N ASP A 128 15.64 4.53 -9.27
CA ASP A 128 16.45 4.59 -10.49
C ASP A 128 15.61 4.21 -11.73
N ILE A 129 14.69 3.25 -11.63
CA ILE A 129 13.71 2.95 -12.68
C ILE A 129 12.81 4.16 -12.92
N ARG A 130 12.28 4.79 -11.87
CA ARG A 130 11.43 5.98 -11.97
C ARG A 130 12.15 7.12 -12.72
N TYR A 131 13.40 7.36 -12.40
CA TYR A 131 14.23 8.34 -13.10
C TYR A 131 14.42 7.99 -14.58
N SER A 132 14.68 6.71 -14.89
CA SER A 132 14.85 6.24 -16.26
C SER A 132 13.56 6.37 -17.08
N LEU A 133 12.40 6.14 -16.45
CA LEU A 133 11.09 6.35 -17.06
C LEU A 133 10.88 7.79 -17.52
N ILE A 134 11.05 8.76 -16.64
CA ILE A 134 10.81 10.17 -16.98
C ILE A 134 11.84 10.70 -17.98
N LYS A 135 13.11 10.29 -17.86
CA LYS A 135 14.16 10.65 -18.81
C LYS A 135 13.89 10.15 -20.22
N SER A 136 13.25 9.01 -20.35
CA SER A 136 13.00 8.35 -21.62
C SER A 136 11.56 8.53 -22.13
N VAL A 137 10.74 9.31 -21.44
CA VAL A 137 9.29 9.42 -21.68
C VAL A 137 8.92 9.75 -23.13
N ASN A 138 9.74 10.52 -23.84
CA ASN A 138 9.52 10.89 -25.26
C ASN A 138 10.00 9.83 -26.25
N LYS A 139 10.75 8.82 -25.82
CA LYS A 139 11.38 7.81 -26.66
C LYS A 139 10.75 6.42 -26.51
N ILE A 140 10.14 6.16 -25.36
CA ILE A 140 9.58 4.85 -25.05
C ILE A 140 8.34 4.60 -25.88
N LYS A 141 8.28 3.43 -26.52
CA LYS A 141 7.05 2.91 -27.11
C LYS A 141 6.20 2.30 -26.00
N SER A 142 4.94 2.72 -25.93
CA SER A 142 3.99 2.15 -24.97
C SER A 142 3.60 0.72 -25.38
N TYR A 143 3.67 -0.22 -24.44
CA TYR A 143 3.20 -1.60 -24.59
C TYR A 143 2.55 -2.07 -23.27
N PRO A 144 1.68 -3.10 -23.31
CA PRO A 144 0.86 -3.47 -22.15
C PRO A 144 1.67 -3.75 -20.86
N ASP A 145 2.78 -4.48 -20.98
CA ASP A 145 3.63 -4.83 -19.83
C ASP A 145 4.20 -3.59 -19.14
N LEU A 146 4.67 -2.60 -19.94
CA LEU A 146 5.16 -1.33 -19.43
C LEU A 146 4.07 -0.59 -18.64
N LEU A 147 2.84 -0.52 -19.18
CA LEU A 147 1.73 0.16 -18.52
C LEU A 147 1.35 -0.54 -17.21
N HIS A 148 1.36 -1.86 -17.19
CA HIS A 148 1.09 -2.65 -15.98
C HIS A 148 2.13 -2.39 -14.89
N PHE A 149 3.41 -2.42 -15.24
CA PHE A 149 4.49 -2.07 -14.31
C PHE A 149 4.41 -0.61 -13.83
N GLN A 150 4.17 0.34 -14.74
CA GLN A 150 4.04 1.75 -14.39
C GLN A 150 2.86 2.00 -13.45
N SER A 151 1.72 1.33 -13.67
CA SER A 151 0.57 1.41 -12.76
C SER A 151 0.95 0.95 -11.35
N ALA A 152 1.62 -0.21 -11.22
CA ALA A 152 2.09 -0.70 -9.93
C ALA A 152 3.10 0.25 -9.28
N LEU A 153 4.03 0.85 -10.06
CA LEU A 153 5.00 1.81 -9.56
C LEU A 153 4.33 3.11 -9.09
N ALA A 154 3.36 3.63 -9.83
CA ALA A 154 2.60 4.81 -9.46
C ALA A 154 1.81 4.60 -8.15
N LEU A 155 1.17 3.44 -8.00
CA LEU A 155 0.47 3.07 -6.77
C LEU A 155 1.44 2.90 -5.59
N HIS A 156 2.62 2.32 -5.84
CA HIS A 156 3.66 2.19 -4.82
C HIS A 156 4.16 3.55 -4.33
N CYS A 157 4.48 4.46 -5.27
CA CYS A 157 4.93 5.81 -4.94
C CYS A 157 3.85 6.61 -4.19
N PHE A 158 2.58 6.46 -4.55
CA PHE A 158 1.46 7.06 -3.82
C PHE A 158 1.31 6.48 -2.41
N THR A 159 1.46 5.15 -2.25
CA THR A 159 1.33 4.49 -0.95
C THR A 159 2.46 4.84 0.01
N ASN A 160 3.68 5.12 -0.49
CA ASN A 160 4.83 5.53 0.30
C ASN A 160 5.01 7.06 0.41
N GLU A 161 3.98 7.85 0.03
CA GLU A 161 3.98 9.33 0.08
C GLU A 161 5.15 9.95 -0.70
N TYR A 162 5.52 9.36 -1.83
CA TYR A 162 6.59 9.86 -2.71
C TYR A 162 7.92 10.12 -2.00
N VAL A 163 8.24 9.30 -1.00
CA VAL A 163 9.43 9.44 -0.15
C VAL A 163 10.77 9.40 -0.91
N TYR A 164 10.76 8.92 -2.16
CA TYR A 164 11.96 8.82 -2.96
C TYR A 164 12.56 10.20 -3.27
N TYR A 165 13.87 10.31 -3.05
CA TYR A 165 14.59 11.53 -3.37
C TYR A 165 14.37 11.92 -4.85
N GLN A 166 14.16 13.21 -5.06
CA GLN A 166 13.98 13.84 -6.38
C GLN A 166 15.04 14.91 -6.57
N ASN A 167 15.79 14.85 -7.65
CA ASN A 167 16.81 15.84 -8.01
C ASN A 167 16.24 16.94 -8.92
N ASP A 168 17.04 18.01 -9.15
CA ASP A 168 16.63 19.17 -9.96
C ASP A 168 16.32 18.81 -11.42
N LYS A 169 17.00 17.80 -11.99
CA LYS A 169 16.73 17.34 -13.36
C LYS A 169 15.38 16.64 -13.44
N GLU A 170 15.07 15.80 -12.46
CA GLU A 170 13.73 15.18 -12.35
C GLU A 170 12.66 16.26 -12.22
N THR A 171 12.86 17.24 -11.34
CA THR A 171 11.92 18.35 -11.14
C THR A 171 11.63 19.09 -12.45
N SER A 172 12.65 19.36 -13.25
CA SER A 172 12.49 20.01 -14.56
C SER A 172 11.73 19.13 -15.56
N LEU A 173 12.03 17.83 -15.60
CA LEU A 173 11.33 16.88 -16.48
C LEU A 173 9.86 16.69 -16.07
N ILE A 174 9.58 16.63 -14.78
CA ILE A 174 8.20 16.54 -14.25
C ILE A 174 7.40 17.76 -14.70
N LYS A 175 7.97 18.98 -14.58
CA LYS A 175 7.28 20.19 -15.00
C LYS A 175 6.98 20.21 -16.52
N LEU A 176 7.90 19.70 -17.33
CA LEU A 176 7.65 19.52 -18.77
C LEU A 176 6.51 18.53 -19.03
N LEU A 177 6.50 17.41 -18.30
CA LEU A 177 5.45 16.39 -18.42
C LEU A 177 4.08 16.92 -17.98
N GLU A 178 4.03 17.69 -16.89
CA GLU A 178 2.81 18.39 -16.43
C GLU A 178 2.24 19.27 -17.55
N ASN A 179 3.08 20.11 -18.16
CA ASN A 179 2.66 21.00 -19.25
C ASN A 179 2.14 20.21 -20.46
N VAL A 180 2.81 19.12 -20.85
CA VAL A 180 2.35 18.27 -21.98
C VAL A 180 0.97 17.68 -21.72
N ILE A 181 0.71 17.19 -20.51
CA ILE A 181 -0.60 16.62 -20.13
C ILE A 181 -1.66 17.72 -20.15
N GLU A 182 -1.38 18.87 -19.51
CA GLU A 182 -2.31 20.00 -19.43
C GLU A 182 -2.64 20.57 -20.82
N ASP A 183 -1.63 20.76 -21.69
CA ASP A 183 -1.82 21.24 -23.06
C ASP A 183 -2.66 20.27 -23.90
N THR A 184 -2.45 18.94 -23.72
CA THR A 184 -3.22 17.92 -24.42
C THR A 184 -4.70 17.99 -24.01
N LEU A 185 -4.96 18.00 -22.71
CA LEU A 185 -6.32 18.06 -22.18
C LEU A 185 -7.03 19.39 -22.52
N SER A 186 -6.31 20.52 -22.56
CA SER A 186 -6.86 21.83 -22.92
C SER A 186 -7.37 21.87 -24.36
N LYS A 187 -6.82 21.01 -25.25
CA LYS A 187 -7.26 20.84 -26.64
C LYS A 187 -8.42 19.85 -26.80
N GLY A 188 -8.91 19.29 -25.71
CA GLY A 188 -9.93 18.24 -25.72
C GLY A 188 -9.42 16.86 -26.14
N GLU A 189 -8.11 16.66 -26.14
CA GLU A 189 -7.46 15.38 -26.45
C GLU A 189 -7.09 14.65 -25.16
N GLN A 190 -6.94 13.32 -25.23
CA GLN A 190 -6.51 12.52 -24.10
C GLN A 190 -4.99 12.24 -24.13
N PRO A 191 -4.28 12.46 -23.00
CA PRO A 191 -2.87 12.12 -22.92
C PRO A 191 -2.69 10.60 -22.99
N LYS A 192 -1.59 10.16 -23.58
CA LYS A 192 -1.26 8.74 -23.61
C LYS A 192 -1.13 8.20 -22.18
N PRO A 193 -1.69 7.00 -21.86
CA PRO A 193 -1.68 6.42 -20.51
C PRO A 193 -0.31 6.42 -19.83
N PHE A 194 0.75 6.11 -20.58
CA PHE A 194 2.10 6.06 -20.01
C PHE A 194 2.63 7.41 -19.51
N LEU A 195 2.16 8.55 -20.06
CA LEU A 195 2.50 9.89 -19.58
C LEU A 195 1.84 10.15 -18.23
N VAL A 196 0.56 9.80 -18.11
CA VAL A 196 -0.21 9.92 -16.87
C VAL A 196 0.40 9.06 -15.77
N LEU A 197 0.71 7.79 -16.06
CA LEU A 197 1.32 6.86 -15.12
C LEU A 197 2.73 7.29 -14.70
N CYS A 198 3.50 7.87 -15.65
CA CYS A 198 4.81 8.43 -15.33
C CYS A 198 4.67 9.60 -14.32
N LEU A 199 3.78 10.56 -14.59
CA LEU A 199 3.52 11.67 -13.65
C LEU A 199 3.02 11.15 -12.30
N ALA A 200 2.09 10.20 -12.30
CA ALA A 200 1.53 9.57 -11.11
C ALA A 200 2.57 8.88 -10.22
N SER A 201 3.75 8.54 -10.75
CA SER A 201 4.88 7.99 -9.98
C SER A 201 5.67 9.05 -9.23
N PHE A 202 5.47 10.34 -9.53
CA PHE A 202 6.17 11.47 -8.89
C PHE A 202 5.27 12.34 -8.03
N LYS A 203 4.00 12.46 -8.41
CA LYS A 203 3.02 13.33 -7.75
C LYS A 203 1.64 12.71 -7.75
N ALA A 204 0.87 12.96 -6.71
CA ALA A 204 -0.54 12.63 -6.66
C ALA A 204 -1.32 13.39 -7.74
N LEU A 205 -2.30 12.74 -8.36
CA LEU A 205 -3.04 13.33 -9.46
C LEU A 205 -4.25 14.16 -9.00
N TYR A 206 -4.80 13.92 -7.81
CA TYR A 206 -6.02 14.59 -7.35
C TYR A 206 -5.92 16.12 -7.21
N PRO A 207 -4.74 16.76 -6.97
CA PRO A 207 -4.67 18.21 -6.82
C PRO A 207 -4.73 18.95 -8.17
N TYR A 208 -4.52 18.26 -9.28
CA TYR A 208 -4.55 18.90 -10.59
C TYR A 208 -5.98 19.23 -11.00
N LYS A 209 -6.21 20.49 -11.44
CA LYS A 209 -7.53 20.96 -11.91
C LYS A 209 -8.05 20.16 -13.10
N TRP A 210 -7.17 19.62 -13.90
CA TRP A 210 -7.50 18.80 -15.07
C TRP A 210 -7.78 17.33 -14.74
N SER A 211 -7.63 16.91 -13.48
CA SER A 211 -7.77 15.49 -13.10
C SER A 211 -9.15 14.90 -13.46
N ASP A 212 -10.21 15.71 -13.48
CA ASP A 212 -11.55 15.29 -13.86
C ASP A 212 -11.76 15.18 -15.38
N LEU A 213 -10.82 15.65 -16.19
CA LEU A 213 -10.87 15.57 -17.64
C LEU A 213 -10.26 14.28 -18.20
N LEU A 214 -9.60 13.48 -17.33
CA LEU A 214 -8.99 12.21 -17.75
C LEU A 214 -10.06 11.16 -18.04
N GLU A 215 -10.01 10.58 -19.23
CA GLU A 215 -10.80 9.38 -19.56
C GLU A 215 -10.20 8.15 -18.89
N ILE A 216 -11.04 7.40 -18.19
CA ILE A 216 -10.61 6.19 -17.47
C ILE A 216 -10.47 5.05 -18.45
N THR A 217 -9.24 4.68 -18.75
CA THR A 217 -8.92 3.48 -19.55
C THR A 217 -8.50 2.33 -18.62
N PRO A 218 -8.58 1.06 -19.06
CA PRO A 218 -8.12 -0.07 -18.26
C PRO A 218 -6.69 0.06 -17.75
N ALA A 219 -5.82 0.74 -18.52
CA ALA A 219 -4.41 0.91 -18.16
C ALA A 219 -4.17 1.86 -16.97
N ILE A 220 -5.05 2.84 -16.75
CA ILE A 220 -4.90 3.84 -15.68
C ILE A 220 -5.99 3.74 -14.60
N ASN A 221 -6.95 2.83 -14.74
CA ASN A 221 -8.11 2.72 -13.87
C ASN A 221 -7.74 2.68 -12.37
N ASP A 222 -6.82 1.81 -12.00
CA ASP A 222 -6.45 1.62 -10.59
C ASP A 222 -5.75 2.86 -10.03
N VAL A 223 -4.91 3.52 -10.85
CA VAL A 223 -4.23 4.76 -10.46
C VAL A 223 -5.21 5.92 -10.35
N VAL A 224 -6.14 6.07 -11.31
CA VAL A 224 -7.19 7.10 -11.24
C VAL A 224 -8.09 6.89 -10.03
N THR A 225 -8.50 5.66 -9.77
CA THR A 225 -9.30 5.33 -8.59
C THR A 225 -8.58 5.75 -7.31
N ARG A 226 -7.33 5.34 -7.14
CA ARG A 226 -6.55 5.56 -5.91
C ARG A 226 -6.02 6.97 -5.75
N GLN A 227 -5.64 7.64 -6.84
CA GLN A 227 -5.01 8.96 -6.78
C GLN A 227 -5.95 10.12 -7.10
N ILE A 228 -7.16 9.85 -7.57
CA ILE A 228 -8.14 10.91 -7.89
C ILE A 228 -9.47 10.67 -7.19
N ILE A 229 -10.13 9.52 -7.45
CA ILE A 229 -11.51 9.29 -7.01
C ILE A 229 -11.57 9.17 -5.49
N GLU A 230 -10.76 8.26 -4.88
CA GLU A 230 -10.74 8.05 -3.43
C GLU A 230 -10.37 9.34 -2.66
N PRO A 231 -9.28 10.08 -2.99
CA PRO A 231 -8.96 11.32 -2.28
C PRO A 231 -10.02 12.41 -2.40
N LYS A 232 -10.73 12.50 -3.54
CA LYS A 232 -11.84 13.44 -3.68
C LYS A 232 -13.03 13.04 -2.81
N GLN A 233 -13.34 11.75 -2.71
CA GLN A 233 -14.37 11.24 -1.79
C GLN A 233 -13.99 11.48 -0.33
N GLU A 234 -12.74 11.23 0.05
CA GLU A 234 -12.23 11.53 1.40
C GLU A 234 -12.40 13.02 1.74
N ASN A 235 -12.05 13.93 0.83
CA ASN A 235 -12.24 15.37 1.03
C ASN A 235 -13.71 15.77 1.16
N GLN A 236 -14.62 15.12 0.45
CA GLN A 236 -16.07 15.35 0.60
C GLN A 236 -16.56 14.89 1.98
N LEU A 237 -16.16 13.70 2.42
CA LEU A 237 -16.53 13.18 3.74
C LEU A 237 -15.96 14.01 4.89
N LYS A 238 -14.79 14.64 4.68
CA LYS A 238 -14.17 15.51 5.69
C LYS A 238 -15.07 16.71 6.05
N SER A 239 -15.82 17.25 5.11
CA SER A 239 -16.73 18.39 5.35
C SER A 239 -17.84 18.07 6.35
N ASP A 240 -18.19 16.79 6.51
CA ASP A 240 -19.28 16.32 7.38
C ASP A 240 -18.80 15.96 8.79
N LEU A 241 -17.48 16.02 9.05
CA LEU A 241 -16.93 15.71 10.35
C LEU A 241 -17.16 16.82 11.37
N ALA A 242 -17.62 16.44 12.56
CA ALA A 242 -17.78 17.37 13.66
C ALA A 242 -16.43 17.84 14.20
N THR A 243 -16.27 19.14 14.37
CA THR A 243 -15.09 19.75 15.00
C THR A 243 -15.34 19.98 16.49
N LEU A 244 -14.49 19.43 17.36
CA LEU A 244 -14.60 19.61 18.81
C LEU A 244 -14.28 21.05 19.22
N GLN A 245 -13.15 21.58 18.73
CA GLN A 245 -12.74 22.96 18.94
C GLN A 245 -11.68 23.39 17.91
N LYS A 246 -11.48 24.69 17.77
CA LYS A 246 -10.41 25.22 16.92
C LYS A 246 -9.04 25.01 17.57
N ILE A 247 -8.07 24.56 16.78
CA ILE A 247 -6.68 24.47 17.20
C ILE A 247 -6.09 25.88 17.28
N THR A 248 -5.66 26.31 18.47
CA THR A 248 -5.07 27.63 18.68
C THR A 248 -3.55 27.59 18.78
N ASN A 249 -2.95 26.43 19.06
CA ASN A 249 -1.52 26.24 19.14
C ASN A 249 -0.89 26.15 17.74
N GLN A 250 0.07 27.05 17.44
CA GLN A 250 0.73 27.09 16.12
C GLN A 250 1.47 25.81 15.75
N ILE A 251 2.10 25.13 16.71
CA ILE A 251 2.82 23.87 16.46
C ILE A 251 1.80 22.78 16.07
N SER A 252 0.73 22.64 16.84
CA SER A 252 -0.33 21.67 16.55
C SER A 252 -0.99 21.95 15.19
N SER A 253 -1.20 23.22 14.83
CA SER A 253 -1.71 23.58 13.51
C SER A 253 -0.79 23.11 12.38
N LYS A 254 0.52 23.40 12.50
CA LYS A 254 1.51 22.95 11.48
C LYS A 254 1.60 21.43 11.39
N VAL A 255 1.52 20.74 12.51
CA VAL A 255 1.52 19.27 12.55
C VAL A 255 0.27 18.72 11.85
N ARG A 256 -0.90 19.27 12.17
CA ARG A 256 -2.14 18.90 11.47
C ARG A 256 -2.00 19.12 9.96
N ASP A 257 -1.58 20.31 9.53
CA ASP A 257 -1.46 20.65 8.11
C ASP A 257 -0.50 19.68 7.40
N GLN A 258 0.61 19.32 8.03
CA GLN A 258 1.55 18.32 7.50
C GLN A 258 0.92 16.92 7.33
N TYR A 259 0.13 16.47 8.30
CA TYR A 259 -0.55 15.17 8.22
C TYR A 259 -1.77 15.20 7.30
N GLU A 260 -2.42 16.35 7.11
CA GLU A 260 -3.46 16.52 6.12
C GLU A 260 -2.93 16.47 4.68
N ASP A 261 -1.76 17.10 4.46
CA ASP A 261 -1.10 17.07 3.15
C ASP A 261 -0.53 15.68 2.81
N ASN A 262 -0.05 14.95 3.83
CA ASN A 262 0.60 13.66 3.67
C ASN A 262 0.02 12.63 4.67
N PRO A 263 -1.19 12.14 4.44
CA PRO A 263 -1.84 11.20 5.34
C PRO A 263 -1.13 9.83 5.34
N TYR A 264 -0.49 9.48 6.45
CA TYR A 264 0.28 8.24 6.61
C TYR A 264 -0.18 7.46 7.86
N PRO A 265 -0.24 6.11 7.78
CA PRO A 265 -0.03 5.28 6.58
C PRO A 265 -1.23 5.29 5.62
N ARG A 266 -0.97 5.28 4.32
CA ARG A 266 -2.01 4.96 3.31
C ARG A 266 -2.21 3.46 3.28
N TRP A 267 -3.22 2.99 3.96
CA TRP A 267 -3.55 1.57 4.00
C TRP A 267 -4.66 1.23 3.00
N ILE A 268 -4.58 0.03 2.43
CA ILE A 268 -5.57 -0.50 1.46
C ILE A 268 -6.28 -1.69 2.08
N ASN A 269 -5.48 -2.67 2.51
CA ASN A 269 -5.98 -3.87 3.14
C ASN A 269 -5.77 -3.77 4.65
N THR A 270 -6.75 -4.25 5.42
CA THR A 270 -6.74 -4.19 6.89
C THR A 270 -6.71 -5.60 7.47
N GLY A 271 -6.03 -5.77 8.61
CA GLY A 271 -6.15 -6.99 9.39
C GLY A 271 -7.22 -6.82 10.45
N LEU A 272 -8.45 -7.24 10.18
CA LEU A 272 -9.55 -7.14 11.12
C LEU A 272 -9.69 -8.38 12.01
N SER A 273 -10.36 -8.23 13.15
CA SER A 273 -10.73 -9.37 13.97
C SER A 273 -11.89 -10.13 13.32
N LEU A 274 -11.75 -11.45 13.21
CA LEU A 274 -12.78 -12.31 12.62
C LEU A 274 -13.94 -12.58 13.58
N LYS A 275 -13.70 -12.45 14.89
CA LYS A 275 -14.70 -12.69 15.93
C LYS A 275 -14.60 -11.56 16.97
N PRO A 276 -15.55 -10.62 16.95
CA PRO A 276 -15.64 -9.64 18.02
C PRO A 276 -15.83 -10.33 19.37
N THR A 277 -15.08 -9.88 20.37
CA THR A 277 -14.98 -10.51 21.69
C THR A 277 -15.43 -9.52 22.75
N SER A 278 -16.00 -10.01 23.85
CA SER A 278 -16.35 -9.15 24.99
C SER A 278 -15.08 -8.67 25.71
N PHE A 279 -15.18 -7.53 26.37
CA PHE A 279 -14.07 -7.00 27.17
C PHE A 279 -13.64 -7.99 28.26
N SER A 280 -14.60 -8.70 28.87
CA SER A 280 -14.35 -9.75 29.87
C SER A 280 -13.52 -10.91 29.29
N GLU A 281 -13.81 -11.38 28.11
CA GLU A 281 -13.02 -12.44 27.45
C GLU A 281 -11.62 -12.00 27.09
N ILE A 282 -11.46 -10.75 26.59
CA ILE A 282 -10.14 -10.17 26.28
C ILE A 282 -9.31 -10.11 27.57
N ASN A 283 -9.90 -9.66 28.69
CA ASN A 283 -9.20 -9.59 29.96
C ASN A 283 -8.74 -10.96 30.46
N LYS A 284 -9.58 -12.00 30.35
CA LYS A 284 -9.19 -13.37 30.72
C LYS A 284 -7.95 -13.82 29.95
N ASN A 285 -7.88 -13.49 28.64
CA ASN A 285 -6.76 -13.88 27.80
C ASN A 285 -5.48 -13.09 28.10
N LEU A 286 -5.61 -11.78 28.35
CA LEU A 286 -4.47 -10.88 28.62
C LEU A 286 -4.07 -10.82 30.10
N LYS A 287 -4.88 -11.36 31.01
CA LYS A 287 -4.67 -11.33 32.47
C LYS A 287 -4.44 -9.90 33.01
N LEU A 288 -5.16 -8.93 32.49
CA LEU A 288 -5.03 -7.53 32.88
C LEU A 288 -5.54 -7.35 34.32
N ARG A 289 -4.81 -6.57 35.14
CA ARG A 289 -5.26 -6.12 36.44
C ARG A 289 -5.94 -4.77 36.29
N LEU A 290 -7.27 -4.76 36.36
CA LEU A 290 -8.05 -3.53 36.36
C LEU A 290 -8.53 -3.19 37.75
N ILE A 291 -8.45 -1.91 38.10
CA ILE A 291 -8.90 -1.38 39.38
C ILE A 291 -10.43 -1.41 39.43
N ASP A 292 -11.08 -0.97 38.34
CA ASP A 292 -12.53 -0.95 38.21
C ASP A 292 -13.07 -2.16 37.45
N LYS A 293 -13.68 -3.09 38.19
CA LYS A 293 -14.24 -4.32 37.61
C LYS A 293 -15.54 -4.09 36.83
N ARG A 294 -16.23 -2.95 37.04
CA ARG A 294 -17.48 -2.60 36.32
C ARG A 294 -17.28 -2.53 34.79
N ILE A 295 -16.04 -2.26 34.34
CA ILE A 295 -15.68 -2.27 32.91
C ILE A 295 -15.97 -3.64 32.27
N PHE A 296 -15.80 -4.75 33.04
CA PHE A 296 -16.05 -6.10 32.51
C PHE A 296 -17.53 -6.43 32.32
N GLU A 297 -18.41 -5.74 33.04
CA GLU A 297 -19.85 -5.93 33.00
C GLU A 297 -20.51 -5.11 31.86
N ASN A 298 -19.76 -4.16 31.29
CA ASN A 298 -20.27 -3.29 30.26
C ASN A 298 -20.40 -4.06 28.91
N LYS A 299 -21.65 -4.27 28.48
CA LYS A 299 -21.98 -4.97 27.24
C LYS A 299 -21.83 -4.10 25.97
N THR A 300 -21.77 -2.77 26.16
CA THR A 300 -21.68 -1.78 25.06
C THR A 300 -20.63 -0.73 25.43
N PRO A 301 -19.33 -1.07 25.43
CA PRO A 301 -18.28 -0.17 25.84
C PRO A 301 -18.17 1.03 24.91
N ASN A 302 -17.98 2.24 25.49
CA ASN A 302 -17.58 3.41 24.74
C ASN A 302 -16.06 3.51 24.76
N ILE A 303 -15.44 3.57 23.59
CA ILE A 303 -13.99 3.60 23.43
C ILE A 303 -13.59 4.87 22.70
N LEU A 304 -12.72 5.66 23.33
CA LEU A 304 -12.10 6.83 22.71
C LEU A 304 -10.75 6.44 22.13
N ILE A 305 -10.50 6.82 20.89
CA ILE A 305 -9.20 6.70 20.23
C ILE A 305 -8.72 8.11 19.92
N ALA A 306 -7.77 8.58 20.69
CA ALA A 306 -7.13 9.89 20.53
C ALA A 306 -5.90 9.73 19.62
N GLY A 307 -5.76 10.59 18.60
CA GLY A 307 -4.71 10.47 17.58
C GLY A 307 -4.99 9.30 16.62
N CYS A 308 -6.20 9.29 16.03
CA CYS A 308 -6.61 8.15 15.20
C CYS A 308 -5.94 8.12 13.82
N GLY A 309 -5.26 9.19 13.38
CA GLY A 309 -4.64 9.32 12.08
C GLY A 309 -5.58 8.94 10.94
N THR A 310 -5.13 8.10 10.03
CA THR A 310 -5.92 7.60 8.89
C THR A 310 -7.02 6.59 9.27
N GLY A 311 -7.33 6.42 10.56
CA GLY A 311 -8.45 5.60 11.05
C GLY A 311 -8.21 4.10 11.11
N GLN A 312 -7.07 3.59 10.66
CA GLN A 312 -6.81 2.13 10.63
C GLN A 312 -6.96 1.47 12.00
N GLN A 313 -6.44 2.11 13.06
CA GLN A 313 -6.56 1.58 14.42
C GLN A 313 -8.01 1.61 14.92
N SER A 314 -8.77 2.63 14.57
CA SER A 314 -10.18 2.78 14.98
C SER A 314 -11.04 1.65 14.39
N ILE A 315 -10.87 1.35 13.11
CA ILE A 315 -11.55 0.24 12.44
C ILE A 315 -11.13 -1.11 13.05
N TYR A 316 -9.83 -1.29 13.32
CA TYR A 316 -9.33 -2.50 13.96
C TYR A 316 -9.92 -2.71 15.36
N VAL A 317 -9.95 -1.67 16.21
CA VAL A 317 -10.54 -1.73 17.55
C VAL A 317 -12.04 -2.03 17.47
N ALA A 318 -12.75 -1.40 16.53
CA ALA A 318 -14.17 -1.71 16.30
C ALA A 318 -14.41 -3.17 15.92
N SER A 319 -13.47 -3.80 15.22
CA SER A 319 -13.56 -5.22 14.84
C SER A 319 -13.28 -6.18 16.03
N ILE A 320 -12.55 -5.72 17.06
CA ILE A 320 -12.21 -6.55 18.22
C ILE A 320 -13.32 -6.57 19.26
N PHE A 321 -13.88 -5.41 19.59
CA PHE A 321 -14.80 -5.28 20.71
C PHE A 321 -16.26 -5.43 20.26
N LYS A 322 -16.93 -6.44 20.84
CA LYS A 322 -18.34 -6.69 20.58
C LYS A 322 -19.21 -5.53 21.09
N ASN A 323 -20.07 -5.01 20.21
CA ASN A 323 -21.02 -3.94 20.53
C ASN A 323 -20.38 -2.62 21.03
N ALA A 324 -19.11 -2.39 20.74
CA ALA A 324 -18.45 -1.14 21.15
C ALA A 324 -18.94 0.04 20.31
N LYS A 325 -19.03 1.21 20.96
CA LYS A 325 -19.15 2.51 20.28
C LYS A 325 -17.77 3.15 20.28
N ILE A 326 -17.26 3.45 19.08
CA ILE A 326 -15.92 4.02 18.93
C ILE A 326 -16.08 5.51 18.60
N LEU A 327 -15.39 6.34 19.39
CA LEU A 327 -15.16 7.75 19.07
C LEU A 327 -13.68 7.89 18.71
N ALA A 328 -13.40 8.26 17.47
CA ALA A 328 -12.06 8.51 16.98
C ALA A 328 -11.86 10.01 16.82
N VAL A 329 -10.78 10.56 17.34
CA VAL A 329 -10.44 11.99 17.27
C VAL A 329 -8.98 12.16 16.86
N ASP A 330 -8.72 13.21 16.08
CA ASP A 330 -7.37 13.64 15.70
C ASP A 330 -7.27 15.18 15.66
N LEU A 331 -6.08 15.69 15.36
CA LEU A 331 -5.81 17.13 15.25
C LEU A 331 -6.50 17.78 14.05
#